data_2e8f7624b9cd3a01f40b8d89fce97246
#
_entry.id   2e8f7624b9cd3a01f40b8d89fce97246
#
_cell.length_a   1.000
_cell.length_b   1.000
_cell.length_c   1.000
_cell.angle_alpha   90.00
_cell.angle_beta   90.00
_cell.angle_gamma   90.00
#
_symmetry.space_group_name_H-M   'P 1'
#
loop_
_entity.id
_entity.type
_entity.pdbx_description
1 polymer ?
#
loop_
_entity_poly.entity_id
_entity_poly.type
_entity_poly.pdbx_seq_one_letter_code
_entity_poly.pdbx_strand_id
1 'polypeptide(L)'
;AAFNISGAVDEDHRQLTILEDEVNRTVVLIDRLLKEVADDVRRQTAYVATDRGNLNLLSAGVKSGEIYGASLVNRAMASAAKAADITGRRPLVVIRFDKPNVNYQQAVYTAISRVLERRPDAAFDLVAVAPTAGGPARVAVNSNKSRRFAESVLRSLVEMGLPPNRVAIAGTTSDAANTNEVHIYMR
;
A
#
# COMPACT_ATOMS: atom_id res chain seq x y z
N ALA A 1 -58.74 27.78 28.61
CA ALA A 1 -57.51 27.02 28.57
C ALA A 1 -56.41 27.87 27.95
N ALA A 2 -55.48 28.35 28.77
CA ALA A 2 -54.31 29.08 28.27
C ALA A 2 -53.34 28.07 27.64
N PHE A 3 -53.11 28.16 26.35
CA PHE A 3 -52.02 27.42 25.70
C PHE A 3 -50.66 27.91 26.26
N ASN A 4 -49.88 26.99 26.77
CA ASN A 4 -48.55 27.33 27.27
C ASN A 4 -47.55 27.41 26.09
N ILE A 5 -47.62 28.53 25.38
CA ILE A 5 -46.80 28.80 24.18
C ILE A 5 -45.28 28.85 24.55
N SER A 6 -44.94 29.25 25.78
CA SER A 6 -43.54 29.35 26.22
C SER A 6 -42.87 27.97 26.33
N GLY A 7 -43.57 26.91 26.74
CA GLY A 7 -43.02 25.57 26.80
C GLY A 7 -42.73 24.97 25.43
N ALA A 8 -43.58 25.27 24.43
CA ALA A 8 -43.32 24.83 23.05
C ALA A 8 -42.13 25.57 22.42
N VAL A 9 -41.99 26.86 22.67
CA VAL A 9 -40.83 27.64 22.19
C VAL A 9 -39.54 27.18 22.85
N ASP A 10 -39.54 26.83 24.12
CA ASP A 10 -38.36 26.29 24.82
C ASP A 10 -37.92 24.93 24.29
N GLU A 11 -38.87 24.06 23.95
CA GLU A 11 -38.57 22.76 23.33
C GLU A 11 -38.03 22.91 21.91
N ASP A 12 -38.61 23.80 21.11
CA ASP A 12 -38.09 24.11 19.77
C ASP A 12 -36.66 24.68 19.82
N HIS A 13 -36.38 25.56 20.81
CA HIS A 13 -35.04 26.07 21.02
C HIS A 13 -34.03 24.98 21.41
N ARG A 14 -34.43 24.02 22.26
CA ARG A 14 -33.58 22.88 22.62
C ARG A 14 -33.29 21.98 21.38
N GLN A 15 -34.30 21.69 20.59
CA GLN A 15 -34.14 20.90 19.39
C GLN A 15 -33.25 21.60 18.35
N LEU A 16 -33.40 22.90 18.16
CA LEU A 16 -32.51 23.72 17.32
C LEU A 16 -31.07 23.68 17.83
N THR A 17 -30.83 23.79 19.12
CA THR A 17 -29.47 23.69 19.71
C THR A 17 -28.85 22.30 19.48
N ILE A 18 -29.63 21.24 19.64
CA ILE A 18 -29.17 19.86 19.36
C ILE A 18 -28.81 19.70 17.89
N LEU A 19 -29.64 20.21 16.97
CA LEU A 19 -29.38 20.17 15.53
C LEU A 19 -28.14 20.98 15.14
N GLU A 20 -27.95 22.17 15.75
CA GLU A 20 -26.73 22.98 15.55
C GLU A 20 -25.48 22.24 16.01
N ASP A 21 -25.52 21.56 17.16
CA ASP A 21 -24.43 20.77 17.67
C ASP A 21 -24.10 19.58 16.76
N GLU A 22 -25.13 18.89 16.23
CA GLU A 22 -24.94 17.80 15.27
C GLU A 22 -24.35 18.27 13.95
N VAL A 23 -24.83 19.40 13.43
CA VAL A 23 -24.29 20.02 12.22
C VAL A 23 -22.84 20.42 12.43
N ASN A 24 -22.50 21.06 13.56
CA ASN A 24 -21.14 21.44 13.87
C ASN A 24 -20.21 20.23 13.99
N ARG A 25 -20.63 19.15 14.64
CA ARG A 25 -19.86 17.90 14.71
C ARG A 25 -19.64 17.30 13.33
N THR A 26 -20.66 17.31 12.48
CA THR A 26 -20.59 16.80 11.11
C THR A 26 -19.63 17.65 10.26
N VAL A 27 -19.69 18.97 10.37
CA VAL A 27 -18.79 19.89 9.67
C VAL A 27 -17.33 19.66 10.09
N VAL A 28 -17.06 19.50 11.40
CA VAL A 28 -15.71 19.18 11.89
C VAL A 28 -15.21 17.85 11.37
N LEU A 29 -16.08 16.84 11.31
CA LEU A 29 -15.74 15.52 10.76
C LEU A 29 -15.43 15.59 9.27
N ILE A 30 -16.22 16.30 8.49
CA ILE A 30 -16.00 16.53 7.06
C ILE A 30 -14.69 17.28 6.83
N ASP A 31 -14.39 18.31 7.59
CA ASP A 31 -13.14 19.07 7.48
C ASP A 31 -11.91 18.19 7.76
N ARG A 32 -12.01 17.32 8.76
CA ARG A 32 -10.97 16.33 9.06
C ARG A 32 -10.76 15.35 7.89
N LEU A 33 -11.84 14.78 7.37
CA LEU A 33 -11.78 13.85 6.23
C LEU A 33 -11.22 14.52 4.98
N LEU A 34 -11.60 15.77 4.70
CA LEU A 34 -11.07 16.53 3.58
C LEU A 34 -9.57 16.80 3.73
N LYS A 35 -9.08 17.07 4.94
CA LYS A 35 -7.66 17.24 5.22
C LYS A 35 -6.91 15.92 5.00
N GLU A 36 -7.42 14.80 5.50
CA GLU A 36 -6.81 13.47 5.30
C GLU A 36 -6.73 13.11 3.81
N VAL A 37 -7.81 13.34 3.05
CA VAL A 37 -7.82 13.11 1.60
C VAL A 37 -6.83 14.04 0.89
N ALA A 38 -6.77 15.32 1.27
CA ALA A 38 -5.84 16.28 0.69
C ALA A 38 -4.38 15.89 0.96
N ASP A 39 -4.07 15.40 2.16
CA ASP A 39 -2.74 14.93 2.52
C ASP A 39 -2.37 13.65 1.78
N ASP A 40 -3.29 12.73 1.58
CA ASP A 40 -3.09 11.54 0.76
C ASP A 40 -2.86 11.88 -0.71
N VAL A 41 -3.64 12.80 -1.27
CA VAL A 41 -3.46 13.29 -2.63
C VAL A 41 -2.09 13.97 -2.78
N ARG A 42 -1.67 14.79 -1.82
CA ARG A 42 -0.34 15.43 -1.82
C ARG A 42 0.78 14.39 -1.78
N ARG A 43 0.66 13.37 -0.94
CA ARG A 43 1.63 12.26 -0.87
C ARG A 43 1.71 11.50 -2.19
N GLN A 44 0.57 11.17 -2.79
CA GLN A 44 0.52 10.49 -4.07
C GLN A 44 1.06 11.37 -5.21
N THR A 45 0.75 12.67 -5.22
CA THR A 45 1.26 13.61 -6.21
C THR A 45 2.77 13.82 -6.06
N ALA A 46 3.28 13.93 -4.84
CA ALA A 46 4.72 14.00 -4.57
C ALA A 46 5.43 12.71 -5.02
N TYR A 47 4.82 11.54 -4.81
CA TYR A 47 5.34 10.26 -5.26
C TYR A 47 5.41 10.17 -6.80
N VAL A 48 4.34 10.56 -7.49
CA VAL A 48 4.29 10.63 -8.96
C VAL A 48 5.25 11.68 -9.50
N ALA A 49 5.37 12.84 -8.87
CA ALA A 49 6.32 13.88 -9.25
C ALA A 49 7.77 13.41 -9.05
N THR A 50 8.05 12.65 -8.00
CA THR A 50 9.36 12.04 -7.76
C THR A 50 9.68 10.98 -8.81
N ASP A 51 8.72 10.12 -9.18
CA ASP A 51 8.89 9.15 -10.26
C ASP A 51 9.10 9.82 -11.63
N ARG A 52 8.34 10.86 -11.95
CA ARG A 52 8.55 11.67 -13.16
C ARG A 52 9.85 12.45 -13.12
N GLY A 53 10.20 13.03 -11.98
CA GLY A 53 11.47 13.68 -11.75
C GLY A 53 12.63 12.73 -11.97
N ASN A 54 12.53 11.51 -11.46
CA ASN A 54 13.53 10.46 -11.62
C ASN A 54 13.68 10.00 -13.09
N LEU A 55 12.59 9.87 -13.84
CA LEU A 55 12.62 9.58 -15.28
C LEU A 55 13.24 10.73 -16.10
N ASN A 56 12.94 11.98 -15.75
CA ASN A 56 13.54 13.16 -16.39
C ASN A 56 15.02 13.33 -16.02
N LEU A 57 15.41 12.98 -14.80
CA LEU A 57 16.79 12.99 -14.32
C LEU A 57 17.65 11.96 -15.03
N LEU A 58 17.12 10.75 -15.29
CA LEU A 58 17.77 9.71 -16.09
C LEU A 58 17.97 10.15 -17.56
N SER A 59 17.08 10.98 -18.11
CA SER A 59 17.17 11.47 -19.49
C SER A 59 18.02 12.73 -19.67
N ALA A 60 18.28 13.52 -18.61
CA ALA A 60 18.89 14.85 -18.69
C ALA A 60 20.38 14.92 -18.25
N GLY A 61 20.99 13.85 -17.76
CA GLY A 61 22.39 13.83 -17.33
C GLY A 61 22.67 14.76 -16.15
N VAL A 62 22.28 14.41 -14.96
CA VAL A 62 22.06 15.28 -13.81
C VAL A 62 23.31 15.64 -13.01
N LYS A 63 23.31 16.85 -12.42
CA LYS A 63 24.35 17.42 -11.54
C LYS A 63 24.44 16.72 -10.18
N SER A 64 25.64 16.70 -9.59
CA SER A 64 26.07 15.86 -8.47
C SER A 64 25.23 15.78 -7.18
N GLY A 65 24.32 16.72 -6.91
CA GLY A 65 23.40 16.65 -5.75
C GLY A 65 22.18 15.75 -5.96
N GLU A 66 21.87 15.42 -7.18
CA GLU A 66 20.72 14.61 -7.60
C GLU A 66 21.10 13.15 -7.83
N ILE A 67 22.41 12.83 -7.84
CA ILE A 67 22.97 11.47 -7.96
C ILE A 67 22.49 10.54 -6.84
N TYR A 68 22.17 11.08 -5.66
CA TYR A 68 21.65 10.29 -4.55
C TYR A 68 20.25 9.73 -4.84
N GLY A 69 19.37 10.54 -5.45
CA GLY A 69 18.06 10.10 -5.91
C GLY A 69 18.16 9.08 -7.05
N ALA A 70 19.02 9.35 -8.03
CA ALA A 70 19.27 8.47 -9.16
C ALA A 70 19.89 7.12 -8.74
N SER A 71 20.75 7.09 -7.72
CA SER A 71 21.31 5.83 -7.20
C SER A 71 20.29 4.96 -6.48
N LEU A 72 19.33 5.57 -5.76
CA LEU A 72 18.22 4.86 -5.12
C LEU A 72 17.24 4.32 -6.15
N VAL A 73 16.95 5.09 -7.20
CA VAL A 73 16.10 4.67 -8.32
C VAL A 73 16.77 3.57 -9.14
N ASN A 74 18.05 3.70 -9.47
CA ASN A 74 18.79 2.65 -10.16
C ASN A 74 18.89 1.37 -9.33
N ARG A 75 19.00 1.49 -8.00
CA ARG A 75 18.95 0.35 -7.09
C ARG A 75 17.56 -0.29 -7.03
N ALA A 76 16.50 0.53 -7.04
CA ALA A 76 15.11 0.05 -7.09
C ALA A 76 14.79 -0.57 -8.46
N MET A 77 15.25 0.04 -9.55
CA MET A 77 15.07 -0.50 -10.92
C MET A 77 15.93 -1.75 -11.16
N ALA A 78 17.15 -1.80 -10.64
CA ALA A 78 17.98 -3.00 -10.70
C ALA A 78 17.40 -4.14 -9.84
N SER A 79 16.77 -3.81 -8.71
CA SER A 79 16.02 -4.74 -7.90
C SER A 79 14.75 -5.22 -8.60
N ALA A 80 14.03 -4.32 -9.27
CA ALA A 80 12.84 -4.65 -10.08
C ALA A 80 13.20 -5.47 -11.33
N ALA A 81 14.29 -5.15 -12.01
CA ALA A 81 14.78 -5.92 -13.17
C ALA A 81 15.25 -7.33 -12.76
N LYS A 82 15.89 -7.47 -11.59
CA LYS A 82 16.25 -8.79 -11.06
C LYS A 82 15.05 -9.61 -10.61
N ALA A 83 14.00 -8.97 -10.16
CA ALA A 83 12.78 -9.67 -9.73
C ALA A 83 11.88 -10.06 -10.91
N ALA A 84 12.01 -9.43 -12.07
CA ALA A 84 11.34 -9.86 -13.31
C ALA A 84 11.85 -11.21 -13.83
N ASP A 85 13.00 -11.69 -13.37
CA ASP A 85 13.59 -12.99 -13.74
C ASP A 85 13.18 -14.12 -12.77
N ILE A 86 11.89 -14.15 -12.42
CA ILE A 86 11.28 -15.26 -11.64
C ILE A 86 10.73 -16.37 -12.54
N THR A 87 10.94 -16.28 -13.85
CA THR A 87 10.47 -17.27 -14.82
C THR A 87 11.04 -18.65 -14.48
N GLY A 88 10.16 -19.60 -14.16
CA GLY A 88 10.55 -20.97 -13.79
C GLY A 88 10.89 -21.18 -12.31
N ARG A 89 10.93 -20.14 -11.48
CA ARG A 89 11.11 -20.31 -10.03
C ARG A 89 9.79 -20.68 -9.35
N ARG A 90 9.86 -21.57 -8.39
CA ARG A 90 8.69 -21.89 -7.54
C ARG A 90 8.63 -20.95 -6.36
N PRO A 91 7.48 -20.32 -6.09
CA PRO A 91 7.31 -19.51 -4.90
C PRO A 91 7.35 -20.40 -3.64
N LEU A 92 7.95 -19.88 -2.59
CA LEU A 92 7.91 -20.48 -1.26
C LEU A 92 6.52 -20.36 -0.63
N VAL A 93 5.89 -19.21 -0.83
CA VAL A 93 4.55 -18.90 -0.35
C VAL A 93 3.82 -18.08 -1.39
N VAL A 94 2.54 -18.34 -1.57
CA VAL A 94 1.60 -17.54 -2.35
C VAL A 94 0.50 -17.07 -1.41
N ILE A 95 0.37 -15.75 -1.26
CA ILE A 95 -0.68 -15.12 -0.45
C ILE A 95 -1.70 -14.54 -1.42
N ARG A 96 -2.94 -14.97 -1.34
CA ARG A 96 -4.07 -14.45 -2.13
C ARG A 96 -4.89 -13.50 -1.28
N PHE A 97 -5.09 -12.30 -1.80
CA PHE A 97 -5.88 -11.27 -1.14
C PHE A 97 -7.30 -11.21 -1.73
N ASP A 98 -8.00 -12.32 -1.62
CA ASP A 98 -9.38 -12.51 -2.07
C ASP A 98 -10.43 -12.01 -1.06
N LYS A 99 -10.01 -11.72 0.17
CA LYS A 99 -10.84 -11.23 1.27
C LYS A 99 -10.25 -9.96 1.90
N PRO A 100 -11.05 -9.13 2.57
CA PRO A 100 -10.57 -7.91 3.23
C PRO A 100 -9.49 -8.18 4.30
N ASN A 101 -9.62 -9.28 5.03
CA ASN A 101 -8.71 -9.66 6.11
C ASN A 101 -8.15 -11.06 5.83
N VAL A 102 -6.97 -11.12 5.26
CA VAL A 102 -6.23 -12.37 5.04
C VAL A 102 -5.24 -12.57 6.17
N ASN A 103 -5.42 -13.64 6.93
CA ASN A 103 -4.50 -14.01 8.00
C ASN A 103 -3.36 -14.87 7.42
N TYR A 104 -2.28 -14.22 7.02
CA TYR A 104 -1.12 -14.87 6.40
C TYR A 104 0.10 -14.98 7.34
N GLN A 105 0.13 -14.23 8.43
CA GLN A 105 1.31 -14.06 9.26
C GLN A 105 1.89 -15.38 9.78
N GLN A 106 1.04 -16.25 10.29
CA GLN A 106 1.49 -17.53 10.83
C GLN A 106 2.07 -18.46 9.77
N ALA A 107 1.43 -18.54 8.61
CA ALA A 107 1.89 -19.39 7.51
C ALA A 107 3.22 -18.87 6.94
N VAL A 108 3.35 -17.56 6.76
CA VAL A 108 4.56 -16.90 6.32
C VAL A 108 5.70 -17.09 7.33
N TYR A 109 5.43 -16.87 8.61
CA TYR A 109 6.40 -17.10 9.68
C TYR A 109 6.94 -18.53 9.65
N THR A 110 6.07 -19.51 9.59
CA THR A 110 6.44 -20.93 9.55
C THR A 110 7.30 -21.24 8.32
N ALA A 111 6.91 -20.75 7.16
CA ALA A 111 7.65 -21.00 5.92
C ALA A 111 9.04 -20.36 5.92
N ILE A 112 9.14 -19.10 6.35
CA ILE A 112 10.40 -18.35 6.42
C ILE A 112 11.33 -18.96 7.49
N SER A 113 10.80 -19.30 8.66
CA SER A 113 11.59 -19.92 9.75
C SER A 113 12.24 -21.21 9.30
N ARG A 114 11.51 -22.09 8.60
CA ARG A 114 12.06 -23.34 8.06
C ARG A 114 13.19 -23.13 7.05
N VAL A 115 13.12 -22.06 6.27
CA VAL A 115 14.20 -21.70 5.34
C VAL A 115 15.40 -21.19 6.11
N LEU A 116 15.19 -20.31 7.09
CA LEU A 116 16.28 -19.73 7.89
C LEU A 116 16.98 -20.74 8.79
N GLU A 117 16.30 -21.80 9.24
CA GLU A 117 16.93 -22.93 9.93
C GLU A 117 17.98 -23.65 9.07
N ARG A 118 17.73 -23.74 7.77
CA ARG A 118 18.65 -24.39 6.81
C ARG A 118 19.64 -23.42 6.17
N ARG A 119 19.22 -22.17 5.98
CA ARG A 119 19.99 -21.09 5.37
C ARG A 119 19.79 -19.79 6.17
N PRO A 120 20.58 -19.58 7.22
CA PRO A 120 20.45 -18.38 8.08
C PRO A 120 20.66 -17.04 7.36
N ASP A 121 21.36 -17.07 6.23
CA ASP A 121 21.68 -15.92 5.39
C ASP A 121 20.74 -15.75 4.18
N ALA A 122 19.68 -16.55 4.10
CA ALA A 122 18.74 -16.49 2.98
C ALA A 122 18.13 -15.09 2.82
N ALA A 123 17.99 -14.67 1.56
CA ALA A 123 17.29 -13.48 1.15
C ALA A 123 16.00 -13.86 0.41
N PHE A 124 15.05 -12.95 0.36
CA PHE A 124 13.72 -13.21 -0.19
C PHE A 124 13.30 -12.12 -1.16
N ASP A 125 12.55 -12.52 -2.19
CA ASP A 125 11.90 -11.63 -3.13
C ASP A 125 10.39 -11.69 -2.89
N LEU A 126 9.79 -10.53 -2.56
CA LEU A 126 8.34 -10.34 -2.52
C LEU A 126 7.88 -9.83 -3.87
N VAL A 127 7.07 -10.59 -4.56
CA VAL A 127 6.53 -10.20 -5.86
C VAL A 127 5.05 -9.92 -5.73
N ALA A 128 4.68 -8.65 -5.92
CA ALA A 128 3.29 -8.22 -6.00
C ALA A 128 2.73 -8.62 -7.37
N VAL A 129 1.73 -9.48 -7.38
CA VAL A 129 1.11 -9.99 -8.61
C VAL A 129 -0.30 -9.42 -8.74
N ALA A 130 -0.54 -8.71 -9.84
CA ALA A 130 -1.85 -8.14 -10.16
C ALA A 130 -2.51 -8.92 -11.31
N PRO A 131 -3.84 -9.16 -11.25
CA PRO A 131 -4.56 -9.75 -12.36
C PRO A 131 -4.63 -8.79 -13.55
N THR A 132 -4.54 -9.34 -14.76
CA THR A 132 -4.64 -8.58 -16.02
C THR A 132 -6.08 -8.34 -16.47
N ALA A 133 -7.05 -8.99 -15.87
CA ALA A 133 -8.44 -8.86 -16.22
C ALA A 133 -9.00 -7.45 -15.98
N GLY A 134 -9.80 -6.93 -16.93
CA GLY A 134 -10.58 -5.71 -16.77
C GLY A 134 -10.00 -4.44 -17.39
N GLY A 135 -9.01 -4.56 -18.27
CA GLY A 135 -8.44 -3.45 -19.03
C GLY A 135 -7.37 -2.64 -18.28
N PRO A 136 -6.68 -1.71 -18.98
CA PRO A 136 -5.47 -1.04 -18.47
C PRO A 136 -5.67 -0.28 -17.16
N ALA A 137 -6.78 0.44 -17.02
CA ALA A 137 -7.08 1.20 -15.80
C ALA A 137 -7.25 0.30 -14.58
N ARG A 138 -7.92 -0.86 -14.76
CA ARG A 138 -8.12 -1.84 -13.69
C ARG A 138 -6.82 -2.55 -13.32
N VAL A 139 -6.01 -2.85 -14.30
CA VAL A 139 -4.66 -3.40 -14.08
C VAL A 139 -3.81 -2.45 -13.24
N ALA A 140 -3.82 -1.15 -13.55
CA ALA A 140 -3.10 -0.14 -12.79
C ALA A 140 -3.57 -0.07 -11.32
N VAL A 141 -4.88 -0.08 -11.09
CA VAL A 141 -5.46 -0.11 -9.72
C VAL A 141 -5.05 -1.38 -8.97
N ASN A 142 -5.14 -2.53 -9.63
CA ASN A 142 -4.76 -3.81 -9.04
C ASN A 142 -3.26 -3.88 -8.74
N SER A 143 -2.41 -3.36 -9.63
CA SER A 143 -0.95 -3.28 -9.41
C SER A 143 -0.61 -2.46 -8.18
N ASN A 144 -1.27 -1.31 -7.99
CA ASN A 144 -1.11 -0.49 -6.78
C ASN A 144 -1.57 -1.23 -5.52
N LYS A 145 -2.70 -1.94 -5.59
CA LYS A 145 -3.18 -2.76 -4.45
C LYS A 145 -2.23 -3.89 -4.11
N SER A 146 -1.76 -4.65 -5.10
CA SER A 146 -0.82 -5.74 -4.91
C SER A 146 0.49 -5.24 -4.29
N ARG A 147 0.97 -4.08 -4.72
CA ARG A 147 2.16 -3.44 -4.13
C ARG A 147 1.96 -3.09 -2.66
N ARG A 148 0.83 -2.50 -2.30
CA ARG A 148 0.49 -2.22 -0.89
C ARG A 148 0.42 -3.49 -0.05
N PHE A 149 -0.11 -4.56 -0.59
CA PHE A 149 -0.11 -5.87 0.08
C PHE A 149 1.31 -6.41 0.28
N ALA A 150 2.18 -6.30 -0.73
CA ALA A 150 3.59 -6.69 -0.60
C ALA A 150 4.33 -5.85 0.45
N GLU A 151 4.06 -4.54 0.53
CA GLU A 151 4.60 -3.67 1.58
C GLU A 151 4.11 -4.08 2.98
N SER A 152 2.85 -4.50 3.11
CA SER A 152 2.31 -5.01 4.38
C SER A 152 2.96 -6.33 4.78
N VAL A 153 3.20 -7.22 3.82
CA VAL A 153 3.92 -8.49 4.05
C VAL A 153 5.37 -8.21 4.45
N LEU A 154 6.05 -7.27 3.78
CA LEU A 154 7.40 -6.84 4.17
C LEU A 154 7.44 -6.37 5.61
N ARG A 155 6.49 -5.52 6.01
CA ARG A 155 6.40 -5.01 7.38
C ARG A 155 6.25 -6.15 8.37
N SER A 156 5.38 -7.11 8.10
CA SER A 156 5.21 -8.30 8.95
C SER A 156 6.51 -9.12 9.06
N LEU A 157 7.27 -9.27 7.97
CA LEU A 157 8.54 -9.98 7.99
C LEU A 157 9.60 -9.25 8.83
N VAL A 158 9.65 -7.93 8.76
CA VAL A 158 10.55 -7.12 9.57
C VAL A 158 10.16 -7.19 11.05
N GLU A 159 8.89 -7.14 11.37
CA GLU A 159 8.37 -7.33 12.74
C GLU A 159 8.71 -8.71 13.30
N MET A 160 8.78 -9.73 12.46
CA MET A 160 9.23 -11.08 12.82
C MET A 160 10.74 -11.21 13.00
N GLY A 161 11.50 -10.13 12.74
CA GLY A 161 12.95 -10.08 12.92
C GLY A 161 13.79 -10.29 11.66
N LEU A 162 13.18 -10.36 10.47
CA LEU A 162 13.93 -10.45 9.22
C LEU A 162 14.50 -9.07 8.85
N PRO A 163 15.82 -8.94 8.62
CA PRO A 163 16.43 -7.68 8.24
C PRO A 163 15.89 -7.16 6.90
N PRO A 164 15.52 -5.86 6.79
CA PRO A 164 14.92 -5.31 5.56
C PRO A 164 15.80 -5.44 4.32
N ASN A 165 17.14 -5.46 4.49
CA ASN A 165 18.11 -5.61 3.40
C ASN A 165 18.12 -7.02 2.78
N ARG A 166 17.49 -7.99 3.43
CA ARG A 166 17.31 -9.35 2.89
C ARG A 166 16.04 -9.53 2.08
N VAL A 167 15.21 -8.50 1.98
CA VAL A 167 13.93 -8.57 1.27
C VAL A 167 13.93 -7.53 0.16
N ALA A 168 13.62 -7.96 -1.06
CA ALA A 168 13.36 -7.07 -2.18
C ALA A 168 11.88 -7.17 -2.58
N ILE A 169 11.30 -6.04 -3.00
CA ILE A 169 9.93 -5.97 -3.52
C ILE A 169 9.97 -5.73 -5.01
N ALA A 170 9.17 -6.49 -5.74
CA ALA A 170 8.93 -6.28 -7.16
C ALA A 170 7.44 -6.43 -7.47
N GLY A 171 7.05 -6.02 -8.66
CA GLY A 171 5.69 -6.16 -9.15
C GLY A 171 5.64 -6.79 -10.53
N THR A 172 4.61 -7.57 -10.78
CA THR A 172 4.29 -8.13 -12.09
C THR A 172 2.78 -8.23 -12.27
N THR A 173 2.36 -8.51 -13.47
CA THR A 173 0.97 -8.84 -13.80
C THR A 173 0.88 -10.28 -14.29
N SER A 174 -0.25 -10.93 -14.06
CA SER A 174 -0.47 -12.31 -14.50
C SER A 174 -1.92 -12.51 -14.93
N ASP A 175 -2.11 -13.16 -16.03
CA ASP A 175 -3.41 -13.59 -16.53
C ASP A 175 -3.94 -14.83 -15.76
N ALA A 176 -3.04 -15.60 -15.15
CA ALA A 176 -3.40 -16.70 -14.27
C ALA A 176 -3.88 -16.26 -12.88
N ALA A 177 -3.61 -15.00 -12.48
CA ALA A 177 -4.05 -14.46 -11.21
C ALA A 177 -5.50 -13.96 -11.31
N ASN A 178 -6.40 -14.49 -10.48
CA ASN A 178 -7.78 -14.04 -10.39
C ASN A 178 -7.97 -12.91 -9.37
N THR A 179 -7.06 -12.79 -8.44
CA THR A 179 -7.02 -11.77 -7.38
C THR A 179 -5.64 -11.16 -7.27
N ASN A 180 -5.52 -10.12 -6.45
CA ASN A 180 -4.19 -9.61 -6.09
C ASN A 180 -3.47 -10.65 -5.22
N GLU A 181 -2.24 -10.94 -5.56
CA GLU A 181 -1.42 -11.92 -4.86
C GLU A 181 -0.06 -11.33 -4.47
N VAL A 182 0.56 -11.90 -3.45
CA VAL A 182 1.97 -11.67 -3.11
C VAL A 182 2.67 -13.01 -3.07
N HIS A 183 3.67 -13.17 -3.92
CA HIS A 183 4.48 -14.37 -3.98
C HIS A 183 5.82 -14.13 -3.27
N ILE A 184 6.26 -15.07 -2.48
CA ILE A 184 7.56 -15.01 -1.78
C ILE A 184 8.46 -16.07 -2.41
N TYR A 185 9.61 -15.61 -2.91
CA TYR A 185 10.66 -16.47 -3.45
C TYR A 185 11.90 -16.39 -2.57
N MET A 186 12.60 -17.51 -2.44
CA MET A 186 13.93 -17.52 -1.84
C MET A 186 14.97 -17.15 -2.91
N ARG A 187 15.91 -16.30 -2.53
CA ARG A 187 17.04 -15.89 -3.36
C ARG A 187 18.29 -16.67 -3.01
#